data_7d430828c5b421a6af0f7b2b994da09d
#
_entry.id   7d430828c5b421a6af0f7b2b994da09d
#
_cell.length_a   1.000
_cell.length_b   1.000
_cell.length_c   1.000
_cell.angle_alpha   90.00
_cell.angle_beta   90.00
_cell.angle_gamma   90.00
#
_symmetry.space_group_name_H-M   'P 1'
#
loop_
_entity.id
_entity.type
_entity.pdbx_description
1 polymer ?
#
loop_
_entity_poly.entity_id
_entity_poly.type
_entity_poly.pdbx_seq_one_letter_code
_entity_poly.pdbx_strand_id
1 'polypeptide(L)'
;MHPPSVYMMLTGEYDESKTEDDVLQKLIEIAVGNLMEKEDPAGQRIRYVDTPLVEAIRHGYVCELQEPSCIANPGVLVGLNSLLDNCQVITLPTGERVRRHPDTVIVVTTNSDYSGCRDMNQSVISRMDLIYDMEAPDLNTMVKRVMNVTGFTDEQEATKMAIVVRDIAERCRQTMITDGSCGMREFKSWVLSTMVTNDPYESALSTIISSASADPDNRAELISACLEPQYSKTI
;
A
#
# COMPACT_ATOMS: atom_id res chain seq x y z
N MET A 1 28.29 48.07 -11.17
CA MET A 1 26.82 48.20 -10.88
C MET A 1 26.65 48.15 -9.38
N HIS A 2 25.71 48.88 -8.83
CA HIS A 2 25.45 48.91 -7.36
C HIS A 2 24.89 47.56 -6.90
N PRO A 3 25.55 46.79 -5.98
CA PRO A 3 25.18 45.43 -5.63
C PRO A 3 23.73 45.25 -5.18
N PRO A 4 23.16 46.11 -4.31
CA PRO A 4 21.73 46.04 -3.92
C PRO A 4 20.76 46.14 -5.11
N SER A 5 21.09 46.94 -6.13
CA SER A 5 20.23 47.06 -7.32
C SER A 5 20.27 45.79 -8.18
N VAL A 6 21.44 45.14 -8.28
CA VAL A 6 21.58 43.87 -9.00
C VAL A 6 20.87 42.74 -8.24
N TYR A 7 20.98 42.73 -6.92
CA TYR A 7 20.27 41.74 -6.07
C TYR A 7 18.75 41.87 -6.24
N MET A 8 18.23 43.11 -6.24
CA MET A 8 16.82 43.39 -6.52
C MET A 8 16.36 42.87 -7.90
N MET A 9 17.19 43.04 -8.94
CA MET A 9 16.86 42.53 -10.28
C MET A 9 16.76 40.98 -10.30
N LEU A 10 17.53 40.30 -9.46
CA LEU A 10 17.58 38.84 -9.40
C LEU A 10 16.48 38.23 -8.50
N THR A 11 16.03 38.92 -7.43
CA THR A 11 15.15 38.40 -6.41
C THR A 11 13.81 39.10 -6.32
N GLY A 12 13.69 40.31 -6.84
CA GLY A 12 12.54 41.20 -6.64
C GLY A 12 12.57 41.97 -5.32
N GLU A 13 13.53 41.75 -4.43
CA GLU A 13 13.64 42.37 -3.11
C GLU A 13 14.85 43.31 -3.05
N TYR A 14 14.62 44.57 -2.62
CA TYR A 14 15.70 45.54 -2.43
C TYR A 14 16.23 45.49 -1.01
N ASP A 15 17.54 45.25 -0.84
CA ASP A 15 18.21 45.22 0.45
C ASP A 15 19.56 45.91 0.34
N GLU A 16 19.71 47.04 1.02
CA GLU A 16 20.87 47.92 0.99
C GLU A 16 22.14 47.29 1.59
N SER A 17 21.99 46.21 2.39
CA SER A 17 23.10 45.49 3.02
C SER A 17 23.78 44.47 2.08
N LYS A 18 23.24 44.22 0.89
CA LYS A 18 23.73 43.20 -0.02
C LYS A 18 25.05 43.59 -0.70
N THR A 19 25.98 42.65 -0.66
CA THR A 19 27.35 42.80 -1.18
C THR A 19 27.47 42.17 -2.58
N GLU A 20 28.66 42.35 -3.21
CA GLU A 20 28.97 41.66 -4.47
C GLU A 20 28.98 40.13 -4.32
N ASP A 21 29.41 39.62 -3.16
CA ASP A 21 29.42 38.20 -2.86
C ASP A 21 27.98 37.60 -2.77
N ASP A 22 27.03 38.33 -2.16
CA ASP A 22 25.63 37.95 -2.12
C ASP A 22 25.01 37.87 -3.52
N VAL A 23 25.34 38.82 -4.39
CA VAL A 23 24.90 38.83 -5.79
C VAL A 23 25.48 37.64 -6.55
N LEU A 24 26.77 37.37 -6.37
CA LEU A 24 27.46 36.25 -7.02
C LEU A 24 26.87 34.90 -6.54
N GLN A 25 26.64 34.78 -5.26
CA GLN A 25 26.02 33.55 -4.69
C GLN A 25 24.62 33.34 -5.26
N LYS A 26 23.82 34.40 -5.38
CA LYS A 26 22.48 34.31 -5.97
C LYS A 26 22.51 33.97 -7.46
N LEU A 27 23.45 34.50 -8.21
CA LEU A 27 23.65 34.10 -9.60
C LEU A 27 24.06 32.64 -9.76
N ILE A 28 24.91 32.13 -8.85
CA ILE A 28 25.30 30.73 -8.83
C ILE A 28 24.07 29.85 -8.52
N GLU A 29 23.26 30.23 -7.53
CA GLU A 29 22.01 29.51 -7.19
C GLU A 29 21.05 29.43 -8.39
N ILE A 30 20.86 30.57 -9.11
CA ILE A 30 20.00 30.62 -10.29
C ILE A 30 20.60 29.78 -11.43
N ALA A 31 21.91 29.87 -11.66
CA ALA A 31 22.62 29.12 -12.70
C ALA A 31 22.57 27.59 -12.40
N VAL A 32 22.80 27.19 -11.15
CA VAL A 32 22.70 25.80 -10.72
C VAL A 32 21.25 25.31 -10.77
N GLY A 33 20.29 26.14 -10.36
CA GLY A 33 18.86 25.84 -10.48
C GLY A 33 18.47 25.61 -11.96
N ASN A 34 18.90 26.45 -12.86
CA ASN A 34 18.65 26.30 -14.30
C ASN A 34 19.40 25.11 -14.93
N LEU A 35 20.57 24.74 -14.41
CA LEU A 35 21.29 23.52 -14.84
C LEU A 35 20.66 22.24 -14.32
N MET A 36 19.95 22.30 -13.19
CA MET A 36 19.19 21.18 -12.63
C MET A 36 17.78 21.07 -13.22
N GLU A 37 17.23 22.14 -13.80
CA GLU A 37 16.01 22.13 -14.60
C GLU A 37 16.36 21.65 -16.03
N LYS A 38 16.55 20.34 -16.22
CA LYS A 38 16.60 19.79 -17.58
C LYS A 38 15.23 19.97 -18.22
N GLU A 39 15.16 20.84 -19.22
CA GLU A 39 14.01 20.86 -20.12
C GLU A 39 13.99 19.54 -20.91
N ASP A 40 12.90 18.77 -20.78
CA ASP A 40 12.56 17.72 -21.73
C ASP A 40 12.38 18.37 -23.11
N PRO A 41 12.75 17.71 -24.24
CA PRO A 41 12.49 18.18 -25.61
C PRO A 41 11.03 18.59 -25.87
N ALA A 42 10.10 18.20 -25.02
CA ALA A 42 8.68 18.58 -25.04
C ALA A 42 8.37 19.87 -24.24
N GLY A 43 9.37 20.58 -23.66
CA GLY A 43 9.16 21.78 -22.86
C GLY A 43 8.55 21.56 -21.48
N GLN A 44 8.55 20.33 -20.98
CA GLN A 44 8.07 19.99 -19.64
C GLN A 44 9.18 20.18 -18.62
N ARG A 45 8.90 20.95 -17.55
CA ARG A 45 9.80 21.09 -16.39
C ARG A 45 9.63 19.90 -15.47
N ILE A 46 10.65 19.05 -15.39
CA ILE A 46 10.68 17.90 -14.44
C ILE A 46 11.31 18.37 -13.14
N ARG A 47 10.56 18.37 -12.06
CA ARG A 47 11.05 18.62 -10.70
C ARG A 47 11.11 17.31 -9.92
N TYR A 48 12.25 17.04 -9.31
CA TYR A 48 12.33 15.95 -8.33
C TYR A 48 11.60 16.35 -7.04
N VAL A 49 10.78 15.44 -6.52
CA VAL A 49 10.11 15.58 -5.23
C VAL A 49 10.41 14.31 -4.44
N ASP A 50 10.80 14.46 -3.18
CA ASP A 50 11.05 13.33 -2.31
C ASP A 50 9.78 12.47 -2.19
N THR A 51 9.94 11.17 -2.28
CA THR A 51 8.87 10.20 -2.06
C THR A 51 8.65 10.01 -0.56
N PRO A 52 7.48 9.48 -0.11
CA PRO A 52 7.27 9.15 1.30
C PRO A 52 8.36 8.25 1.90
N LEU A 53 8.95 7.35 1.10
CA LEU A 53 10.10 6.55 1.53
C LEU A 53 11.32 7.43 1.82
N VAL A 54 11.65 8.37 0.94
CA VAL A 54 12.79 9.28 1.13
C VAL A 54 12.58 10.17 2.36
N GLU A 55 11.38 10.70 2.55
CA GLU A 55 11.00 11.45 3.75
C GLU A 55 11.18 10.62 5.02
N ALA A 56 10.69 9.37 5.00
CA ALA A 56 10.80 8.48 6.16
C ALA A 56 12.26 8.19 6.52
N ILE A 57 13.13 7.93 5.54
CA ILE A 57 14.55 7.64 5.80
C ILE A 57 15.35 8.87 6.22
N ARG A 58 14.93 10.09 5.84
CA ARG A 58 15.57 11.33 6.30
C ARG A 58 15.21 11.66 7.76
N HIS A 59 13.96 11.43 8.15
CA HIS A 59 13.40 11.95 9.40
C HIS A 59 13.16 10.88 10.48
N GLY A 60 13.46 9.62 10.22
CA GLY A 60 13.32 8.56 11.21
C GLY A 60 11.88 8.09 11.40
N TYR A 61 11.07 8.10 10.33
CA TYR A 61 9.68 7.66 10.39
C TYR A 61 9.52 6.17 10.10
N VAL A 62 8.37 5.64 10.47
CA VAL A 62 7.92 4.32 10.01
C VAL A 62 7.46 4.44 8.56
N CYS A 63 8.00 3.60 7.69
CA CYS A 63 7.60 3.53 6.29
C CYS A 63 7.07 2.14 5.98
N GLU A 64 5.84 2.05 5.52
CA GLU A 64 5.24 0.79 5.04
C GLU A 64 5.34 0.71 3.52
N LEU A 65 5.91 -0.37 3.02
CA LEU A 65 5.91 -0.74 1.61
C LEU A 65 4.83 -1.81 1.40
N GLN A 66 3.69 -1.39 0.86
CA GLN A 66 2.54 -2.28 0.64
C GLN A 66 2.66 -3.00 -0.68
N GLU A 67 2.39 -4.31 -0.67
CA GLU A 67 2.30 -5.19 -1.84
C GLU A 67 3.47 -5.06 -2.85
N PRO A 68 4.74 -5.03 -2.42
CA PRO A 68 5.85 -4.92 -3.36
C PRO A 68 5.98 -6.15 -4.28
N SER A 69 5.39 -7.28 -3.94
CA SER A 69 5.25 -8.48 -4.78
C SER A 69 4.43 -8.24 -6.05
N CYS A 70 3.56 -7.21 -6.07
CA CYS A 70 2.76 -6.84 -7.24
C CYS A 70 3.51 -5.94 -8.24
N ILE A 71 4.73 -5.50 -7.92
CA ILE A 71 5.53 -4.65 -8.83
C ILE A 71 5.93 -5.45 -10.07
N ALA A 72 5.59 -4.93 -11.25
CA ALA A 72 5.84 -5.60 -12.53
C ALA A 72 7.32 -5.88 -12.79
N ASN A 73 8.22 -4.99 -12.34
CA ASN A 73 9.66 -5.18 -12.42
C ASN A 73 10.27 -5.33 -11.01
N PRO A 74 10.49 -6.56 -10.52
CA PRO A 74 11.09 -6.80 -9.21
C PRO A 74 12.50 -6.20 -9.04
N GLY A 75 13.20 -5.89 -10.14
CA GLY A 75 14.50 -5.25 -10.13
C GLY A 75 14.51 -3.85 -9.50
N VAL A 76 13.36 -3.17 -9.46
CA VAL A 76 13.20 -1.88 -8.76
C VAL A 76 13.51 -2.02 -7.27
N LEU A 77 13.13 -3.14 -6.66
CA LEU A 77 13.38 -3.40 -5.23
C LEU A 77 14.87 -3.64 -4.91
N VAL A 78 15.66 -4.03 -5.91
CA VAL A 78 17.13 -4.20 -5.73
C VAL A 78 17.80 -2.86 -5.39
N GLY A 79 17.23 -1.74 -5.84
CA GLY A 79 17.68 -0.41 -5.45
C GLY A 79 17.60 -0.13 -3.95
N LEU A 80 16.78 -0.88 -3.20
CA LEU A 80 16.66 -0.77 -1.75
C LEU A 80 17.71 -1.59 -0.98
N ASN A 81 18.46 -2.47 -1.65
CA ASN A 81 19.40 -3.35 -0.98
C ASN A 81 20.43 -2.59 -0.11
N SER A 82 20.99 -1.51 -0.65
CA SER A 82 21.96 -0.69 0.09
C SER A 82 21.34 0.08 1.27
N LEU A 83 20.04 0.36 1.19
CA LEU A 83 19.28 1.00 2.28
C LEU A 83 18.98 0.01 3.41
N LEU A 84 18.67 -1.24 3.06
CA LEU A 84 18.33 -2.31 4.00
C LEU A 84 19.55 -3.00 4.59
N ASP A 85 20.70 -2.90 3.93
CA ASP A 85 21.97 -3.47 4.37
C ASP A 85 22.70 -2.54 5.36
N ASN A 86 23.85 -2.99 5.86
CA ASN A 86 24.70 -2.27 6.82
C ASN A 86 25.15 -0.88 6.35
N CYS A 87 25.20 -0.62 5.05
CA CYS A 87 25.54 0.71 4.54
C CYS A 87 24.45 1.76 4.76
N GLN A 88 23.18 1.35 4.84
CA GLN A 88 22.05 2.21 5.18
C GLN A 88 21.96 3.50 4.34
N VAL A 89 22.28 3.42 3.06
CA VAL A 89 22.34 4.58 2.15
C VAL A 89 21.60 4.26 0.88
N ILE A 90 20.83 5.25 0.38
CA ILE A 90 20.24 5.22 -0.96
C ILE A 90 20.79 6.38 -1.79
N THR A 91 20.99 6.16 -3.09
CA THR A 91 21.34 7.23 -4.03
C THR A 91 20.09 7.61 -4.83
N LEU A 92 19.71 8.87 -4.73
CA LEU A 92 18.54 9.41 -5.44
C LEU A 92 18.86 9.65 -6.92
N PRO A 93 17.83 9.78 -7.79
CA PRO A 93 18.01 10.14 -9.19
C PRO A 93 18.75 11.48 -9.40
N THR A 94 18.73 12.36 -8.41
CA THR A 94 19.48 13.62 -8.38
C THR A 94 20.99 13.43 -8.20
N GLY A 95 21.45 12.22 -7.84
CA GLY A 95 22.82 11.93 -7.45
C GLY A 95 23.10 12.14 -5.95
N GLU A 96 22.14 12.68 -5.19
CA GLU A 96 22.25 12.82 -3.74
C GLU A 96 22.29 11.47 -3.06
N ARG A 97 23.15 11.33 -2.05
CA ARG A 97 23.22 10.13 -1.18
C ARG A 97 22.55 10.42 0.15
N VAL A 98 21.46 9.74 0.41
CA VAL A 98 20.69 9.87 1.66
C VAL A 98 20.99 8.68 2.57
N ARG A 99 21.44 8.96 3.80
CA ARG A 99 21.64 7.96 4.84
C ARG A 99 20.34 7.76 5.61
N ARG A 100 19.98 6.50 5.88
CA ARG A 100 18.83 6.14 6.70
C ARG A 100 19.03 6.64 8.14
N HIS A 101 18.05 7.35 8.67
CA HIS A 101 18.01 7.76 10.06
C HIS A 101 17.94 6.51 10.98
N PRO A 102 18.61 6.50 12.15
CA PRO A 102 18.61 5.34 13.04
C PRO A 102 17.22 4.88 13.49
N ASP A 103 16.28 5.80 13.66
CA ASP A 103 14.92 5.51 14.10
C ASP A 103 13.98 5.08 12.96
N THR A 104 14.46 5.07 11.70
CA THR A 104 13.62 4.62 10.58
C THR A 104 13.32 3.13 10.68
N VAL A 105 12.02 2.80 10.67
CA VAL A 105 11.54 1.43 10.55
C VAL A 105 10.91 1.23 9.20
N ILE A 106 11.35 0.21 8.46
CA ILE A 106 10.77 -0.17 7.17
C ILE A 106 9.98 -1.45 7.38
N VAL A 107 8.67 -1.37 7.11
CA VAL A 107 7.74 -2.49 7.18
C VAL A 107 7.35 -2.86 5.76
N VAL A 108 7.38 -4.14 5.46
CA VAL A 108 6.90 -4.68 4.18
C VAL A 108 5.69 -5.54 4.45
N THR A 109 4.58 -5.26 3.77
CA THR A 109 3.36 -6.06 3.85
C THR A 109 3.01 -6.60 2.47
N THR A 110 2.75 -7.90 2.38
CA THR A 110 2.40 -8.56 1.12
C THR A 110 1.52 -9.77 1.37
N ASN A 111 0.73 -10.15 0.37
CA ASN A 111 -0.01 -11.39 0.35
C ASN A 111 0.78 -12.44 -0.44
N SER A 112 0.92 -13.65 0.12
CA SER A 112 1.61 -14.77 -0.55
C SER A 112 0.71 -15.51 -1.54
N ASP A 113 -0.60 -15.52 -1.31
CA ASP A 113 -1.56 -16.43 -1.95
C ASP A 113 -2.46 -15.73 -2.99
N TYR A 114 -2.14 -14.50 -3.39
CA TYR A 114 -2.97 -13.73 -4.30
C TYR A 114 -2.57 -13.94 -5.77
N SER A 115 -3.55 -14.18 -6.63
CA SER A 115 -3.35 -14.23 -8.07
C SER A 115 -2.79 -12.90 -8.58
N GLY A 116 -1.56 -12.91 -9.07
CA GLY A 116 -0.83 -11.70 -9.49
C GLY A 116 0.32 -11.27 -8.59
N CYS A 117 0.43 -11.83 -7.39
CA CYS A 117 1.64 -11.71 -6.57
C CYS A 117 2.76 -12.56 -7.18
N ARG A 118 3.96 -12.00 -7.20
CA ARG A 118 5.19 -12.72 -7.55
C ARG A 118 5.97 -12.98 -6.28
N ASP A 119 6.82 -13.98 -6.31
CA ASP A 119 7.77 -14.22 -5.23
C ASP A 119 8.59 -12.95 -4.97
N MET A 120 8.66 -12.55 -3.73
CA MET A 120 9.55 -11.45 -3.35
C MET A 120 11.02 -11.82 -3.64
N ASN A 121 11.77 -10.83 -4.10
CA ASN A 121 13.18 -11.02 -4.39
C ASN A 121 13.92 -11.49 -3.12
N GLN A 122 14.58 -12.64 -3.21
CA GLN A 122 15.34 -13.25 -2.11
C GLN A 122 16.39 -12.30 -1.52
N SER A 123 16.95 -11.39 -2.34
CA SER A 123 17.91 -10.39 -1.85
C SER A 123 17.27 -9.36 -0.92
N VAL A 124 15.99 -9.09 -1.05
CA VAL A 124 15.24 -8.21 -0.14
C VAL A 124 14.86 -8.96 1.13
N ILE A 125 14.31 -10.18 0.97
CA ILE A 125 13.92 -11.04 2.10
C ILE A 125 15.09 -11.28 3.05
N SER A 126 16.29 -11.59 2.52
CA SER A 126 17.48 -11.87 3.32
C SER A 126 18.00 -10.67 4.13
N ARG A 127 17.48 -9.47 3.89
CA ARG A 127 17.83 -8.24 4.60
C ARG A 127 16.77 -7.77 5.59
N MET A 128 15.68 -8.55 5.74
CA MET A 128 14.67 -8.28 6.75
C MET A 128 15.12 -8.84 8.10
N ASP A 129 15.08 -8.02 9.13
CA ASP A 129 15.44 -8.41 10.50
C ASP A 129 14.39 -9.34 11.11
N LEU A 130 13.14 -9.21 10.70
CA LEU A 130 12.01 -10.00 11.18
C LEU A 130 11.05 -10.31 10.02
N ILE A 131 10.69 -11.58 9.91
CA ILE A 131 9.65 -12.06 9.00
C ILE A 131 8.55 -12.69 9.84
N TYR A 132 7.32 -12.29 9.61
CA TYR A 132 6.16 -12.79 10.33
C TYR A 132 5.05 -13.21 9.37
N ASP A 133 4.69 -14.47 9.41
CA ASP A 133 3.55 -15.00 8.66
C ASP A 133 2.27 -14.77 9.46
N MET A 134 1.39 -13.94 8.91
CA MET A 134 0.10 -13.67 9.53
C MET A 134 -0.91 -14.73 9.14
N GLU A 135 -1.27 -15.57 10.10
CA GLU A 135 -2.34 -16.53 9.93
C GLU A 135 -3.72 -15.85 9.88
N ALA A 136 -4.66 -16.48 9.18
CA ALA A 136 -6.06 -16.06 9.23
C ALA A 136 -6.57 -16.07 10.67
N PRO A 137 -7.35 -15.07 11.11
CA PRO A 137 -7.87 -15.00 12.47
C PRO A 137 -8.81 -16.19 12.74
N ASP A 138 -8.79 -16.65 13.99
CA ASP A 138 -9.76 -17.64 14.44
C ASP A 138 -11.20 -17.08 14.39
N LEU A 139 -12.18 -17.99 14.42
CA LEU A 139 -13.60 -17.65 14.27
C LEU A 139 -14.07 -16.61 15.30
N ASN A 140 -13.65 -16.75 16.54
CA ASN A 140 -14.05 -15.86 17.63
C ASN A 140 -13.48 -14.45 17.42
N THR A 141 -12.23 -14.36 16.95
CA THR A 141 -11.58 -13.09 16.58
C THR A 141 -12.27 -12.46 15.38
N MET A 142 -12.67 -13.23 14.36
CA MET A 142 -13.43 -12.72 13.21
C MET A 142 -14.74 -12.08 13.65
N VAL A 143 -15.53 -12.79 14.47
CA VAL A 143 -16.82 -12.32 15.00
C VAL A 143 -16.66 -11.03 15.80
N LYS A 144 -15.74 -11.01 16.78
CA LYS A 144 -15.48 -9.83 17.58
C LYS A 144 -15.05 -8.62 16.74
N ARG A 145 -14.19 -8.83 15.77
CA ARG A 145 -13.71 -7.74 14.88
C ARG A 145 -14.85 -7.18 14.04
N VAL A 146 -15.66 -8.03 13.41
CA VAL A 146 -16.74 -7.55 12.56
C VAL A 146 -17.81 -6.82 13.38
N MET A 147 -18.21 -7.35 14.54
CA MET A 147 -19.17 -6.70 15.44
C MET A 147 -18.68 -5.32 15.89
N ASN A 148 -17.42 -5.23 16.32
CA ASN A 148 -16.83 -3.95 16.75
C ASN A 148 -16.77 -2.90 15.65
N VAL A 149 -16.47 -3.31 14.41
CA VAL A 149 -16.31 -2.37 13.29
C VAL A 149 -17.64 -1.96 12.67
N THR A 150 -18.64 -2.88 12.66
CA THR A 150 -19.93 -2.65 12.00
C THR A 150 -21.03 -2.18 12.97
N GLY A 151 -20.87 -2.42 14.26
CA GLY A 151 -21.92 -2.20 15.26
C GLY A 151 -23.01 -3.29 15.24
N PHE A 152 -22.79 -4.40 14.50
CA PHE A 152 -23.71 -5.53 14.48
C PHE A 152 -23.79 -6.19 15.86
N THR A 153 -25.00 -6.48 16.35
CA THR A 153 -25.21 -6.90 17.75
C THR A 153 -25.59 -8.36 17.92
N ASP A 154 -26.02 -9.05 16.85
CA ASP A 154 -26.36 -10.46 16.92
C ASP A 154 -25.11 -11.34 16.77
N GLU A 155 -24.55 -11.79 17.88
CA GLU A 155 -23.36 -12.63 17.92
C GLU A 155 -23.59 -14.02 17.30
N GLN A 156 -24.79 -14.56 17.44
CA GLN A 156 -25.12 -15.88 16.88
C GLN A 156 -25.15 -15.82 15.36
N GLU A 157 -25.78 -14.79 14.83
CA GLU A 157 -25.84 -14.57 13.38
C GLU A 157 -24.45 -14.22 12.83
N ALA A 158 -23.68 -13.35 13.49
CA ALA A 158 -22.30 -13.05 13.12
C ALA A 158 -21.41 -14.31 13.10
N THR A 159 -21.66 -15.25 14.03
CA THR A 159 -20.92 -16.52 14.08
C THR A 159 -21.26 -17.43 12.89
N LYS A 160 -22.53 -17.55 12.51
CA LYS A 160 -22.94 -18.30 11.31
C LYS A 160 -22.31 -17.69 10.05
N MET A 161 -22.38 -16.38 9.92
CA MET A 161 -21.77 -15.67 8.80
C MET A 161 -20.24 -15.90 8.74
N ALA A 162 -19.55 -15.85 9.88
CA ALA A 162 -18.11 -16.10 9.95
C ALA A 162 -17.74 -17.54 9.54
N ILE A 163 -18.59 -18.53 9.89
CA ILE A 163 -18.41 -19.93 9.45
C ILE A 163 -18.49 -20.02 7.93
N VAL A 164 -19.51 -19.42 7.30
CA VAL A 164 -19.65 -19.42 5.84
C VAL A 164 -18.44 -18.78 5.16
N VAL A 165 -17.96 -17.63 5.64
CA VAL A 165 -16.77 -16.95 5.08
C VAL A 165 -15.54 -17.85 5.16
N ARG A 166 -15.33 -18.50 6.31
CA ARG A 166 -14.22 -19.44 6.49
C ARG A 166 -14.33 -20.65 5.56
N ASP A 167 -15.54 -21.22 5.45
CA ASP A 167 -15.77 -22.40 4.61
C ASP A 167 -15.58 -22.07 3.11
N ILE A 168 -15.99 -20.87 2.65
CA ILE A 168 -15.70 -20.38 1.31
C ILE A 168 -14.19 -20.23 1.10
N ALA A 169 -13.48 -19.59 2.03
CA ALA A 169 -12.04 -19.41 1.90
C ALA A 169 -11.29 -20.75 1.84
N GLU A 170 -11.70 -21.70 2.66
CA GLU A 170 -11.15 -23.06 2.67
C GLU A 170 -11.47 -23.81 1.36
N ARG A 171 -12.72 -23.72 0.88
CA ARG A 171 -13.14 -24.34 -0.37
C ARG A 171 -12.36 -23.79 -1.56
N CYS A 172 -12.22 -22.45 -1.67
CA CYS A 172 -11.42 -21.82 -2.73
C CYS A 172 -9.97 -22.33 -2.72
N ARG A 173 -9.39 -22.51 -1.53
CA ARG A 173 -8.03 -23.04 -1.40
C ARG A 173 -7.95 -24.52 -1.86
N GLN A 174 -8.91 -25.35 -1.47
CA GLN A 174 -8.96 -26.77 -1.85
C GLN A 174 -9.20 -27.00 -3.34
N THR A 175 -10.05 -26.15 -3.96
CA THR A 175 -10.41 -26.26 -5.38
C THR A 175 -9.56 -25.37 -6.30
N MET A 176 -8.54 -24.71 -5.75
CA MET A 176 -7.64 -23.84 -6.50
C MET A 176 -8.36 -22.67 -7.22
N ILE A 177 -9.44 -22.17 -6.63
CA ILE A 177 -10.11 -20.95 -7.09
C ILE A 177 -9.26 -19.76 -6.62
N THR A 178 -8.61 -19.07 -7.56
CA THR A 178 -7.64 -18.00 -7.30
C THR A 178 -8.00 -16.66 -7.93
N ASP A 179 -9.16 -16.58 -8.58
CA ASP A 179 -9.63 -15.41 -9.33
C ASP A 179 -10.38 -14.38 -8.46
N GLY A 180 -10.50 -14.64 -7.16
CA GLY A 180 -11.12 -13.76 -6.20
C GLY A 180 -10.59 -13.91 -4.79
N SER A 181 -11.28 -13.31 -3.83
CA SER A 181 -10.94 -13.40 -2.40
C SER A 181 -12.18 -13.48 -1.52
N CYS A 182 -12.06 -14.19 -0.39
CA CYS A 182 -13.06 -14.21 0.65
C CYS A 182 -12.37 -14.20 2.02
N GLY A 183 -12.45 -13.06 2.72
CA GLY A 183 -11.80 -12.87 4.01
C GLY A 183 -12.52 -11.84 4.88
N MET A 184 -11.79 -11.22 5.80
CA MET A 184 -12.36 -10.25 6.75
C MET A 184 -12.98 -9.01 6.08
N ARG A 185 -12.48 -8.59 4.92
CA ARG A 185 -13.00 -7.43 4.18
C ARG A 185 -14.38 -7.76 3.62
N GLU A 186 -14.51 -8.89 2.96
CA GLU A 186 -15.74 -9.40 2.37
C GLU A 186 -16.77 -9.74 3.46
N PHE A 187 -16.33 -10.33 4.57
CA PHE A 187 -17.17 -10.58 5.75
C PHE A 187 -17.79 -9.29 6.29
N LYS A 188 -16.98 -8.24 6.48
CA LYS A 188 -17.48 -6.92 6.90
C LYS A 188 -18.51 -6.37 5.92
N SER A 189 -18.25 -6.48 4.63
CA SER A 189 -19.16 -6.00 3.57
C SER A 189 -20.48 -6.75 3.59
N TRP A 190 -20.43 -8.07 3.82
CA TRP A 190 -21.63 -8.89 3.95
C TRP A 190 -22.48 -8.49 5.15
N VAL A 191 -21.87 -8.35 6.34
CA VAL A 191 -22.59 -7.90 7.54
C VAL A 191 -23.24 -6.56 7.34
N LEU A 192 -22.51 -5.56 6.78
CA LEU A 192 -23.08 -4.23 6.50
C LEU A 192 -24.24 -4.29 5.50
N SER A 193 -24.12 -5.11 4.45
CA SER A 193 -25.20 -5.30 3.47
C SER A 193 -26.43 -5.94 4.14
N THR A 194 -26.23 -6.96 4.96
CA THR A 194 -27.30 -7.62 5.71
C THR A 194 -28.03 -6.67 6.67
N MET A 195 -27.31 -5.76 7.32
CA MET A 195 -27.92 -4.74 8.19
C MET A 195 -28.87 -3.79 7.42
N VAL A 196 -28.61 -3.60 6.14
CA VAL A 196 -29.45 -2.73 5.28
C VAL A 196 -30.61 -3.49 4.67
N THR A 197 -30.36 -4.70 4.16
CA THR A 197 -31.36 -5.50 3.41
C THR A 197 -32.24 -6.36 4.30
N ASN A 198 -31.80 -6.67 5.52
CA ASN A 198 -32.37 -7.71 6.38
C ASN A 198 -32.44 -9.12 5.72
N ASP A 199 -31.66 -9.32 4.65
CA ASP A 199 -31.59 -10.60 3.95
C ASP A 199 -30.12 -11.05 3.85
N PRO A 200 -29.66 -11.94 4.73
CA PRO A 200 -28.28 -12.43 4.70
C PRO A 200 -27.96 -13.25 3.44
N TYR A 201 -28.94 -13.97 2.87
CA TYR A 201 -28.72 -14.77 1.68
C TYR A 201 -28.46 -13.89 0.43
N GLU A 202 -29.37 -12.98 0.11
CA GLU A 202 -29.20 -12.08 -1.03
C GLU A 202 -27.98 -11.16 -0.86
N SER A 203 -27.71 -10.72 0.37
CA SER A 203 -26.49 -9.97 0.69
C SER A 203 -25.21 -10.76 0.44
N ALA A 204 -25.21 -12.08 0.74
CA ALA A 204 -24.07 -12.95 0.48
C ALA A 204 -23.75 -13.06 -1.01
N LEU A 205 -24.76 -13.18 -1.87
CA LEU A 205 -24.59 -13.30 -3.31
C LEU A 205 -23.85 -12.10 -3.91
N SER A 206 -24.20 -10.89 -3.44
CA SER A 206 -23.63 -9.63 -3.93
C SER A 206 -22.30 -9.24 -3.28
N THR A 207 -21.92 -9.87 -2.17
CA THR A 207 -20.71 -9.55 -1.41
C THR A 207 -19.70 -10.71 -1.46
N ILE A 208 -19.84 -11.71 -0.59
CA ILE A 208 -18.83 -12.77 -0.41
C ILE A 208 -18.74 -13.70 -1.62
N ILE A 209 -19.86 -14.06 -2.25
CA ILE A 209 -19.87 -14.98 -3.39
C ILE A 209 -19.31 -14.29 -4.65
N SER A 210 -19.76 -13.06 -4.93
CA SER A 210 -19.27 -12.31 -6.10
C SER A 210 -17.80 -11.95 -5.99
N SER A 211 -17.27 -11.78 -4.77
CA SER A 211 -15.86 -11.50 -4.51
C SER A 211 -14.97 -12.75 -4.53
N ALA A 212 -15.54 -13.92 -4.20
CA ALA A 212 -14.79 -15.17 -4.12
C ALA A 212 -14.36 -15.70 -5.49
N SER A 213 -15.18 -15.50 -6.53
CA SER A 213 -14.84 -15.88 -7.90
C SER A 213 -15.58 -15.03 -8.92
N ALA A 214 -14.97 -14.80 -10.07
CA ALA A 214 -15.61 -14.20 -11.24
C ALA A 214 -16.39 -15.24 -12.06
N ASP A 215 -16.01 -16.53 -11.96
CA ASP A 215 -16.58 -17.65 -12.72
C ASP A 215 -17.96 -18.07 -12.18
N PRO A 216 -19.01 -18.15 -13.02
CA PRO A 216 -20.36 -18.52 -12.59
C PRO A 216 -20.46 -19.94 -12.03
N ASP A 217 -19.70 -20.89 -12.55
CA ASP A 217 -19.76 -22.31 -12.10
C ASP A 217 -19.12 -22.44 -10.71
N ASN A 218 -18.00 -21.76 -10.47
CA ASN A 218 -17.39 -21.67 -9.16
C ASN A 218 -18.34 -21.01 -8.14
N ARG A 219 -19.03 -19.94 -8.53
CA ARG A 219 -20.05 -19.30 -7.65
C ARG A 219 -21.17 -20.24 -7.31
N ALA A 220 -21.70 -20.99 -8.27
CA ALA A 220 -22.77 -21.97 -8.03
C ALA A 220 -22.32 -23.06 -7.06
N GLU A 221 -21.09 -23.54 -7.21
CA GLU A 221 -20.49 -24.51 -6.27
C GLU A 221 -20.36 -23.92 -4.85
N LEU A 222 -19.84 -22.71 -4.71
CA LEU A 222 -19.67 -22.05 -3.41
C LEU A 222 -21.01 -21.79 -2.72
N ILE A 223 -22.05 -21.40 -3.48
CA ILE A 223 -23.41 -21.23 -2.96
C ILE A 223 -23.92 -22.56 -2.39
N SER A 224 -23.91 -23.63 -3.18
CA SER A 224 -24.47 -24.92 -2.78
C SER A 224 -23.68 -25.59 -1.65
N ALA A 225 -22.35 -25.44 -1.66
CA ALA A 225 -21.50 -26.11 -0.69
C ALA A 225 -21.34 -25.35 0.64
N CYS A 226 -21.35 -24.01 0.60
CA CYS A 226 -20.99 -23.21 1.78
C CYS A 226 -22.13 -22.32 2.28
N LEU A 227 -22.93 -21.71 1.39
CA LEU A 227 -23.98 -20.76 1.78
C LEU A 227 -25.29 -21.46 2.14
N GLU A 228 -25.82 -22.30 1.26
CA GLU A 228 -27.13 -22.97 1.43
C GLU A 228 -27.24 -23.86 2.67
N PRO A 229 -26.17 -24.51 3.17
CA PRO A 229 -26.25 -25.25 4.44
C PRO A 229 -26.59 -24.39 5.67
N GLN A 230 -26.27 -23.08 5.62
CA GLN A 230 -26.52 -22.16 6.73
C GLN A 230 -27.67 -21.20 6.43
N TYR A 231 -27.96 -20.92 5.17
CA TYR A 231 -29.01 -19.99 4.73
C TYR A 231 -29.81 -20.58 3.58
N SER A 232 -31.08 -20.80 3.82
CA SER A 232 -32.02 -21.22 2.77
C SER A 232 -32.50 -19.98 2.01
N LYS A 233 -32.63 -20.10 0.68
CA LYS A 233 -33.27 -19.05 -0.12
C LYS A 233 -34.68 -18.78 0.40
N THR A 234 -34.94 -17.57 0.86
CA THR A 234 -36.30 -17.14 1.20
C THR A 234 -37.14 -17.11 -0.08
N ILE A 235 -38.15 -17.93 -0.20
CA ILE A 235 -39.08 -18.03 -1.34
C ILE A 235 -40.06 -16.86 -1.28
#